data_ff3d6c43b8de1ecf9ce35c6200cf5e59
#
_entry.id   ff3d6c43b8de1ecf9ce35c6200cf5e59
#
_cell.length_a   1.000
_cell.length_b   1.000
_cell.length_c   1.000
_cell.angle_alpha   90.00
_cell.angle_beta   90.00
_cell.angle_gamma   90.00
#
_symmetry.space_group_name_H-M   'P 1'
#
loop_
_entity.id
_entity.type
_entity.pdbx_description
1 polymer ?
#
loop_
_entity_poly.entity_id
_entity_poly.type
_entity_poly.pdbx_seq_one_letter_code
_entity_poly.pdbx_strand_id
1 'polypeptide(L)'
;MMTHFLKKSCAYQYTRKEQFEGSPFAWPVYSRVKYGATKDGRVIAQDYDCVEEIGAVQGNVSYTGRLSSSGAVCVYDIDNIHMDTAAVVTNTMPVGAFRGLGCPESEFGMEVMMNVLAEKLHMSPVEIRCKNFIKNGGRNGYGELITSIGVEKCLRA
;
A
#
# COMPACT_ATOMS: atom_id res chain seq x y z
N MET A 1 -30.72 -8.28 0.47
CA MET A 1 -31.57 -9.32 1.07
C MET A 1 -32.95 -8.78 1.50
N MET A 2 -33.04 -7.76 2.36
CA MET A 2 -34.35 -7.18 2.81
C MET A 2 -35.26 -6.76 1.66
N THR A 3 -34.73 -6.06 0.65
CA THR A 3 -35.47 -5.66 -0.55
C THR A 3 -36.10 -6.84 -1.30
N HIS A 4 -35.39 -7.98 -1.33
CA HIS A 4 -35.88 -9.19 -1.97
C HIS A 4 -37.11 -9.76 -1.24
N PHE A 5 -37.05 -9.83 0.08
CA PHE A 5 -38.17 -10.35 0.90
C PHE A 5 -39.34 -9.37 0.98
N LEU A 6 -39.09 -8.11 1.19
CA LEU A 6 -40.13 -7.09 1.40
C LEU A 6 -40.72 -6.56 0.10
N LYS A 7 -40.08 -6.83 -1.05
CA LYS A 7 -40.48 -6.30 -2.38
C LYS A 7 -40.61 -4.77 -2.40
N LYS A 8 -39.83 -4.07 -1.57
CA LYS A 8 -39.80 -2.60 -1.41
C LYS A 8 -38.37 -2.14 -1.29
N SER A 9 -38.13 -0.89 -1.65
CA SER A 9 -36.85 -0.23 -1.38
C SER A 9 -36.60 -0.19 0.12
N CYS A 10 -35.39 -0.55 0.53
CA CYS A 10 -34.99 -0.58 1.94
C CYS A 10 -33.69 0.23 2.09
N ALA A 11 -33.63 1.03 3.16
CA ALA A 11 -32.41 1.71 3.61
C ALA A 11 -32.06 1.17 4.99
N TYR A 12 -30.78 0.97 5.22
CA TYR A 12 -30.24 0.58 6.50
C TYR A 12 -28.92 1.30 6.75
N GLN A 13 -28.77 1.83 7.94
CA GLN A 13 -27.53 2.50 8.36
C GLN A 13 -27.05 1.83 9.64
N TYR A 14 -25.80 1.34 9.59
CA TYR A 14 -25.15 0.77 10.77
C TYR A 14 -24.96 1.84 11.86
N THR A 15 -25.20 1.45 13.10
CA THR A 15 -24.64 2.17 14.24
C THR A 15 -23.13 1.98 14.26
N ARG A 16 -22.41 2.84 14.99
CA ARG A 16 -20.95 2.70 15.11
C ARG A 16 -20.55 1.34 15.71
N LYS A 17 -21.31 0.82 16.66
CA LYS A 17 -21.08 -0.49 17.26
C LYS A 17 -21.23 -1.60 16.22
N GLU A 18 -22.31 -1.60 15.46
CA GLU A 18 -22.55 -2.57 14.39
C GLU A 18 -21.49 -2.52 13.30
N GLN A 19 -20.94 -1.33 13.00
CA GLN A 19 -19.81 -1.19 12.07
C GLN A 19 -18.58 -1.94 12.56
N PHE A 20 -18.24 -1.84 13.86
CA PHE A 20 -17.10 -2.54 14.42
C PHE A 20 -17.31 -4.05 14.53
N GLU A 21 -18.56 -4.50 14.70
CA GLU A 21 -18.91 -5.91 14.90
C GLU A 21 -19.22 -6.66 13.60
N GLY A 22 -19.63 -5.97 12.55
CA GLY A 22 -20.15 -6.63 11.34
C GLY A 22 -19.67 -6.07 10.00
N SER A 23 -18.86 -5.02 10.00
CA SER A 23 -18.34 -4.42 8.77
C SER A 23 -16.88 -4.85 8.50
N PRO A 24 -16.53 -5.17 7.26
CA PRO A 24 -15.13 -5.41 6.92
C PRO A 24 -14.26 -4.17 7.22
N PHE A 25 -13.03 -4.40 7.60
CA PHE A 25 -12.02 -3.36 7.88
C PHE A 25 -10.75 -3.58 7.03
N ALA A 26 -9.83 -2.62 7.03
CA ALA A 26 -8.54 -2.76 6.38
C ALA A 26 -7.77 -3.94 6.97
N TRP A 27 -7.08 -4.68 6.13
CA TRP A 27 -6.34 -5.86 6.56
C TRP A 27 -5.03 -5.51 7.26
N PRO A 28 -4.66 -6.24 8.32
CA PRO A 28 -3.34 -6.16 8.89
C PRO A 28 -2.28 -6.65 7.91
N VAL A 29 -1.14 -5.96 7.87
CA VAL A 29 -0.02 -6.29 7.00
C VAL A 29 1.26 -6.41 7.81
N TYR A 30 1.99 -7.49 7.59
CA TYR A 30 3.35 -7.69 8.08
C TYR A 30 4.29 -7.56 6.89
N SER A 31 5.12 -6.54 6.89
CA SER A 31 6.05 -6.31 5.79
C SER A 31 7.51 -6.32 6.24
N ARG A 32 8.36 -6.84 5.39
CA ARG A 32 9.81 -6.75 5.50
C ARG A 32 10.33 -6.05 4.26
N VAL A 33 10.93 -4.89 4.45
CA VAL A 33 11.45 -4.06 3.37
C VAL A 33 12.96 -3.94 3.49
N LYS A 34 13.66 -4.13 2.38
CA LYS A 34 15.08 -3.85 2.27
C LYS A 34 15.33 -2.96 1.05
N TYR A 35 16.20 -1.99 1.21
CA TYR A 35 16.69 -1.16 0.12
C TYR A 35 18.19 -1.34 -0.10
N GLY A 36 18.59 -1.49 -1.35
CA GLY A 36 19.94 -1.27 -1.81
C GLY A 36 20.05 0.16 -2.31
N ALA A 37 20.95 0.93 -1.74
CA ALA A 37 21.16 2.32 -2.14
C ALA A 37 22.63 2.67 -2.30
N THR A 38 22.91 3.62 -3.16
CA THR A 38 24.22 4.23 -3.31
C THR A 38 24.51 5.21 -2.17
N LYS A 39 25.76 5.52 -1.92
CA LYS A 39 26.16 6.46 -0.85
C LYS A 39 25.60 7.87 -1.02
N ASP A 40 25.24 8.24 -2.23
CA ASP A 40 24.60 9.52 -2.54
C ASP A 40 23.07 9.49 -2.43
N GLY A 41 22.49 8.37 -1.97
CA GLY A 41 21.08 8.24 -1.64
C GLY A 41 20.15 7.81 -2.78
N ARG A 42 20.68 7.35 -3.92
CA ARG A 42 19.87 6.72 -4.97
C ARG A 42 19.53 5.30 -4.56
N VAL A 43 18.26 4.96 -4.49
CA VAL A 43 17.76 3.59 -4.29
C VAL A 43 17.81 2.86 -5.64
N ILE A 44 18.52 1.75 -5.68
CA ILE A 44 18.74 0.95 -6.90
C ILE A 44 18.11 -0.43 -6.83
N ALA A 45 17.74 -0.87 -5.63
CA ALA A 45 17.09 -2.16 -5.43
C ALA A 45 16.11 -2.11 -4.26
N GLN A 46 15.00 -2.82 -4.40
CA GLN A 46 13.99 -3.04 -3.38
C GLN A 46 13.70 -4.54 -3.27
N ASP A 47 13.69 -5.05 -2.03
CA ASP A 47 13.20 -6.37 -1.68
C ASP A 47 12.04 -6.18 -0.68
N TYR A 48 10.84 -6.57 -1.07
CA TYR A 48 9.60 -6.37 -0.31
C TYR A 48 8.87 -7.68 -0.12
N ASP A 49 8.89 -8.20 1.08
CA ASP A 49 8.08 -9.35 1.49
C ASP A 49 6.88 -8.86 2.29
N CYS A 50 5.71 -9.38 1.98
CA CYS A 50 4.46 -8.97 2.62
C CYS A 50 3.58 -10.18 2.94
N VAL A 51 3.07 -10.23 4.17
CA VAL A 51 2.03 -11.17 4.57
C VAL A 51 0.80 -10.37 4.98
N GLU A 52 -0.31 -10.64 4.31
CA GLU A 52 -1.60 -10.01 4.53
C GLU A 52 -2.55 -10.96 5.25
N GLU A 53 -3.14 -10.50 6.34
CA GLU A 53 -4.17 -11.25 7.05
C GLU A 53 -5.54 -10.94 6.44
N ILE A 54 -6.22 -11.96 5.90
CA ILE A 54 -7.51 -11.77 5.20
C ILE A 54 -8.74 -12.20 6.00
N GLY A 55 -8.55 -12.60 7.24
CA GLY A 55 -9.65 -13.07 8.12
C GLY A 55 -10.15 -14.47 7.77
N ALA A 56 -11.26 -14.87 8.38
CA ALA A 56 -11.78 -16.23 8.32
C ALA A 56 -12.45 -16.58 6.98
N VAL A 57 -12.86 -15.57 6.21
CA VAL A 57 -13.53 -15.75 4.91
C VAL A 57 -12.98 -14.75 3.94
N GLN A 58 -12.57 -15.24 2.79
CA GLN A 58 -12.18 -14.37 1.68
C GLN A 58 -13.41 -13.60 1.17
N GLY A 59 -13.51 -12.33 1.52
CA GLY A 59 -14.52 -11.42 0.99
C GLY A 59 -14.18 -10.94 -0.42
N ASN A 60 -14.46 -9.68 -0.72
CA ASN A 60 -14.12 -9.04 -2.01
C ASN A 60 -12.62 -8.71 -2.18
N VAL A 61 -11.76 -9.42 -1.48
CA VAL A 61 -10.31 -9.15 -1.38
C VAL A 61 -9.45 -10.04 -2.28
N SER A 62 -10.00 -10.55 -3.38
CA SER A 62 -9.24 -11.32 -4.39
C SER A 62 -8.05 -10.55 -5.00
N TYR A 63 -7.88 -9.31 -4.62
CA TYR A 63 -6.86 -8.39 -5.16
C TYR A 63 -5.86 -7.88 -4.11
N THR A 64 -5.90 -8.37 -2.86
CA THR A 64 -5.07 -7.83 -1.77
C THR A 64 -3.60 -7.75 -2.15
N GLY A 65 -2.97 -8.85 -2.47
CA GLY A 65 -1.56 -8.90 -2.83
C GLY A 65 -1.20 -7.96 -3.99
N ARG A 66 -2.06 -7.83 -4.99
CA ARG A 66 -1.84 -6.91 -6.11
C ARG A 66 -1.97 -5.44 -5.69
N LEU A 67 -2.91 -5.13 -4.82
CA LEU A 67 -3.16 -3.75 -4.39
C LEU A 67 -2.09 -3.27 -3.42
N SER A 68 -1.67 -4.10 -2.48
CA SER A 68 -0.53 -3.79 -1.60
C SER A 68 0.77 -3.66 -2.39
N SER A 69 0.98 -4.52 -3.39
CA SER A 69 2.14 -4.38 -4.27
C SER A 69 2.09 -3.10 -5.11
N SER A 70 0.90 -2.60 -5.46
CA SER A 70 0.77 -1.34 -6.21
C SER A 70 1.32 -0.14 -5.43
N GLY A 71 0.97 0.00 -4.15
CA GLY A 71 1.54 1.04 -3.29
C GLY A 71 3.06 0.97 -3.24
N ALA A 72 3.60 -0.25 -3.11
CA ALA A 72 5.03 -0.48 -2.98
C ALA A 72 5.89 -0.10 -4.21
N VAL A 73 5.30 0.16 -5.36
CA VAL A 73 6.06 0.41 -6.60
C VAL A 73 5.66 1.67 -7.37
N CYS A 74 4.73 2.47 -6.81
CA CYS A 74 4.11 3.54 -7.59
C CYS A 74 4.88 4.87 -7.61
N VAL A 75 5.66 5.18 -6.58
CA VAL A 75 6.14 6.55 -6.33
C VAL A 75 7.63 6.70 -6.61
N TYR A 76 8.41 5.66 -6.37
CA TYR A 76 9.86 5.69 -6.49
C TYR A 76 10.37 5.04 -7.77
N ASP A 77 11.39 5.65 -8.35
CA ASP A 77 12.10 5.16 -9.53
C ASP A 77 13.22 4.22 -9.07
N ILE A 78 12.94 2.92 -9.04
CA ILE A 78 13.85 1.88 -8.55
C ILE A 78 14.11 0.88 -9.66
N ASP A 79 15.39 0.66 -9.97
CA ASP A 79 15.81 -0.15 -11.13
C ASP A 79 15.49 -1.65 -10.97
N ASN A 80 15.61 -2.16 -9.74
CA ASN A 80 15.44 -3.59 -9.45
C ASN A 80 14.46 -3.77 -8.29
N ILE A 81 13.31 -4.39 -8.57
CA ILE A 81 12.28 -4.63 -7.58
C ILE A 81 11.99 -6.13 -7.51
N HIS A 82 12.13 -6.69 -6.32
CA HIS A 82 11.61 -8.00 -5.97
C HIS A 82 10.46 -7.84 -4.97
N MET A 83 9.37 -8.54 -5.21
CA MET A 83 8.20 -8.50 -4.33
C MET A 83 7.62 -9.89 -4.18
N ASP A 84 7.43 -10.29 -2.92
CA ASP A 84 6.70 -11.49 -2.57
C ASP A 84 5.55 -11.15 -1.63
N THR A 85 4.34 -11.59 -1.97
CA THR A 85 3.15 -11.29 -1.20
C THR A 85 2.35 -12.56 -0.95
N ALA A 86 1.96 -12.78 0.30
CA ALA A 86 1.13 -13.90 0.71
C ALA A 86 -0.11 -13.39 1.48
N ALA A 87 -1.28 -13.92 1.11
CA ALA A 87 -2.50 -13.71 1.87
C ALA A 87 -2.80 -14.95 2.73
N VAL A 88 -3.02 -14.75 4.02
CA VAL A 88 -3.26 -15.84 4.97
C VAL A 88 -4.67 -15.76 5.56
N VAL A 89 -5.36 -16.90 5.60
CA VAL A 89 -6.64 -17.05 6.27
C VAL A 89 -6.40 -17.18 7.76
N THR A 90 -7.16 -16.44 8.56
CA THR A 90 -7.03 -16.40 10.02
C THR A 90 -8.40 -16.48 10.69
N ASN A 91 -8.43 -16.75 12.00
CA ASN A 91 -9.66 -16.81 12.78
C ASN A 91 -10.16 -15.42 13.25
N THR A 92 -9.91 -14.40 12.44
CA THR A 92 -10.34 -13.02 12.71
C THR A 92 -11.50 -12.61 11.82
N MET A 93 -12.05 -11.43 12.02
CA MET A 93 -13.11 -10.89 11.17
C MET A 93 -12.65 -10.79 9.71
N PRO A 94 -13.54 -11.05 8.75
CA PRO A 94 -13.24 -10.84 7.34
C PRO A 94 -12.84 -9.40 7.06
N VAL A 95 -11.80 -9.24 6.29
CA VAL A 95 -11.32 -7.93 5.85
C VAL A 95 -11.97 -7.54 4.52
N GLY A 96 -11.94 -6.28 4.19
CA GLY A 96 -12.55 -5.76 2.97
C GLY A 96 -11.96 -4.47 2.49
N ALA A 97 -12.53 -3.95 1.42
CA ALA A 97 -12.09 -2.73 0.81
C ALA A 97 -12.21 -1.55 1.78
N PHE A 98 -11.09 -1.02 2.21
CA PHE A 98 -10.97 0.26 2.86
C PHE A 98 -10.34 1.26 1.90
N ARG A 99 -10.62 2.57 2.05
CA ARG A 99 -10.09 3.59 1.14
C ARG A 99 -8.56 3.51 1.03
N GLY A 100 -8.05 3.36 -0.20
CA GLY A 100 -6.63 3.13 -0.49
C GLY A 100 -6.32 1.69 -0.86
N LEU A 101 -7.10 0.70 -0.39
CA LEU A 101 -7.07 -0.70 -0.85
C LEU A 101 -5.67 -1.33 -0.86
N GLY A 102 -4.98 -1.27 0.27
CA GLY A 102 -3.65 -1.87 0.42
C GLY A 102 -2.48 -0.92 0.14
N CYS A 103 -2.70 0.20 -0.56
CA CYS A 103 -1.64 1.19 -0.76
C CYS A 103 -1.15 1.78 0.58
N PRO A 104 -2.01 2.27 1.49
CA PRO A 104 -1.54 2.80 2.77
C PRO A 104 -0.75 1.77 3.60
N GLU A 105 -1.18 0.51 3.57
CA GLU A 105 -0.55 -0.58 4.32
C GLU A 105 0.86 -0.88 3.81
N SER A 106 1.06 -0.89 2.49
CA SER A 106 2.36 -1.13 1.88
C SER A 106 3.27 0.11 1.93
N GLU A 107 2.72 1.28 1.66
CA GLU A 107 3.45 2.54 1.69
C GLU A 107 4.02 2.83 3.08
N PHE A 108 3.30 2.48 4.15
CA PHE A 108 3.78 2.68 5.51
C PHE A 108 5.17 2.06 5.73
N GLY A 109 5.33 0.78 5.37
CA GLY A 109 6.60 0.08 5.54
C GLY A 109 7.73 0.69 4.70
N MET A 110 7.42 1.08 3.48
CA MET A 110 8.39 1.70 2.57
C MET A 110 8.81 3.09 3.01
N GLU A 111 7.87 3.92 3.43
CA GLU A 111 8.14 5.27 3.91
C GLU A 111 8.94 5.29 5.21
N VAL A 112 8.68 4.32 6.12
CA VAL A 112 9.52 4.10 7.30
C VAL A 112 10.94 3.74 6.87
N MET A 113 11.10 2.85 5.88
CA MET A 113 12.43 2.48 5.39
C MET A 113 13.16 3.63 4.70
N MET A 114 12.45 4.52 3.99
CA MET A 114 13.04 5.75 3.45
C MET A 114 13.58 6.68 4.56
N ASN A 115 12.88 6.77 5.69
CA ASN A 115 13.39 7.52 6.85
C ASN A 115 14.64 6.88 7.45
N VAL A 116 14.64 5.55 7.61
CA VAL A 116 15.82 4.80 8.10
C VAL A 116 17.01 4.98 7.17
N LEU A 117 16.78 4.98 5.87
CA LEU A 117 17.82 5.19 4.87
C LEU A 117 18.36 6.63 4.93
N ALA A 118 17.49 7.64 5.06
CA ALA A 118 17.86 9.03 5.22
C ALA A 118 18.77 9.24 6.45
N GLU A 119 18.39 8.65 7.58
CA GLU A 119 19.18 8.71 8.81
C GLU A 119 20.57 8.09 8.63
N LYS A 120 20.63 6.87 8.06
CA LYS A 120 21.92 6.17 7.80
C LYS A 120 22.85 6.93 6.85
N LEU A 121 22.30 7.67 5.92
CA LEU A 121 23.08 8.45 4.95
C LEU A 121 23.30 9.91 5.37
N HIS A 122 22.79 10.29 6.54
CA HIS A 122 22.81 11.69 7.04
C HIS A 122 22.19 12.68 6.04
N MET A 123 21.11 12.27 5.39
CA MET A 123 20.36 13.07 4.41
C MET A 123 19.03 13.56 5.01
N SER A 124 18.50 14.66 4.48
CA SER A 124 17.13 15.07 4.79
C SER A 124 16.11 14.03 4.29
N PRO A 125 15.09 13.65 5.09
CA PRO A 125 14.00 12.80 4.63
C PRO A 125 13.25 13.33 3.39
N VAL A 126 13.20 14.65 3.22
CA VAL A 126 12.65 15.30 2.03
C VAL A 126 13.55 15.12 0.82
N GLU A 127 14.83 15.37 0.99
CA GLU A 127 15.82 15.29 -0.12
C GLU A 127 15.97 13.89 -0.67
N ILE A 128 16.03 12.87 0.19
CA ILE A 128 16.15 11.47 -0.26
C ILE A 128 14.93 11.05 -1.08
N ARG A 129 13.72 11.48 -0.69
CA ARG A 129 12.50 11.24 -1.46
C ARG A 129 12.52 11.95 -2.80
N CYS A 130 12.81 13.24 -2.82
CA CYS A 130 12.89 14.02 -4.06
C CYS A 130 13.90 13.44 -5.06
N LYS A 131 14.99 12.87 -4.55
CA LYS A 131 16.01 12.21 -5.36
C LYS A 131 15.50 10.94 -6.03
N ASN A 132 14.60 10.22 -5.35
CA ASN A 132 14.13 8.92 -5.79
C ASN A 132 12.74 8.93 -6.41
N PHE A 133 12.00 10.03 -6.41
CA PHE A 133 10.70 10.09 -7.06
C PHE A 133 10.79 9.86 -8.57
N ILE A 134 9.84 9.09 -9.08
CA ILE A 134 9.61 8.95 -10.51
C ILE A 134 9.39 10.35 -11.10
N LYS A 135 9.96 10.60 -12.24
CA LYS A 135 9.76 11.85 -13.01
C LYS A 135 8.77 11.61 -14.17
N ASN A 136 8.22 12.69 -14.72
CA ASN A 136 7.42 12.60 -15.94
C ASN A 136 8.23 11.92 -17.06
N GLY A 137 7.62 10.95 -17.72
CA GLY A 137 8.27 10.10 -18.72
C GLY A 137 8.97 8.87 -18.15
N GLY A 138 9.08 8.75 -16.82
CA GLY A 138 9.56 7.54 -16.15
C GLY A 138 8.52 6.42 -16.11
N ARG A 139 8.93 5.27 -15.61
CA ARG A 139 8.04 4.11 -15.44
C ARG A 139 8.01 3.69 -13.97
N ASN A 140 6.83 3.29 -13.50
CA ASN A 140 6.70 2.66 -12.18
C ASN A 140 7.19 1.20 -12.21
N GLY A 141 7.20 0.53 -11.07
CA GLY A 141 7.66 -0.86 -10.96
C GLY A 141 6.83 -1.89 -11.74
N TYR A 142 5.67 -1.50 -12.26
CA TYR A 142 4.88 -2.32 -13.20
C TYR A 142 5.20 -2.02 -14.68
N GLY A 143 6.09 -1.09 -14.95
CA GLY A 143 6.42 -0.66 -16.29
C GLY A 143 5.45 0.36 -16.90
N GLU A 144 4.47 0.86 -16.15
CA GLU A 144 3.51 1.85 -16.61
C GLU A 144 4.15 3.22 -16.77
N LEU A 145 3.91 3.88 -17.88
CA LEU A 145 4.44 5.20 -18.18
C LEU A 145 3.76 6.27 -17.34
N ILE A 146 4.52 7.03 -16.59
CA ILE A 146 4.04 8.16 -15.79
C ILE A 146 4.11 9.44 -16.63
N THR A 147 2.97 9.91 -17.08
CA THR A 147 2.86 11.10 -17.94
C THR A 147 2.69 12.40 -17.16
N SER A 148 2.22 12.32 -15.92
CA SER A 148 2.01 13.48 -15.05
C SER A 148 2.16 13.09 -13.58
N ILE A 149 3.09 13.71 -12.88
CA ILE A 149 3.32 13.49 -11.44
C ILE A 149 3.67 14.80 -10.75
N GLY A 150 3.00 15.05 -9.61
CA GLY A 150 3.17 16.26 -8.80
C GLY A 150 3.71 16.01 -7.40
N VAL A 151 4.17 14.77 -7.10
CA VAL A 151 4.53 14.34 -5.75
C VAL A 151 5.60 15.20 -5.10
N GLU A 152 6.63 15.62 -5.83
CA GLU A 152 7.69 16.49 -5.31
C GLU A 152 7.16 17.88 -4.95
N LYS A 153 6.27 18.44 -5.76
CA LYS A 153 5.64 19.73 -5.47
C LYS A 153 4.78 19.67 -4.19
N CYS A 154 4.03 18.57 -4.02
CA CYS A 154 3.22 18.35 -2.81
C CYS A 154 4.09 18.19 -1.57
N LEU A 155 5.23 17.49 -1.68
CA LEU A 155 6.13 17.29 -0.54
C LEU A 155 6.84 18.56 -0.09
N ARG A 156 7.11 19.49 -1.02
CA ARG A 156 7.81 20.76 -0.74
C ARG A 156 6.87 21.92 -0.35
N ALA A 157 5.54 21.76 -0.50
CA ALA A 157 4.54 22.75 -0.12
C ALA A 157 4.25 22.74 1.38
#